data_8d29cbcf1680c60f0bd311d14602da56
#
_entry.id   8d29cbcf1680c60f0bd311d14602da56
#
_cell.length_a   1.000
_cell.length_b   1.000
_cell.length_c   1.000
_cell.angle_alpha   90.00
_cell.angle_beta   90.00
_cell.angle_gamma   90.00
#
_symmetry.space_group_name_H-M   'P 1'
#
loop_
_entity.id
_entity.type
_entity.pdbx_description
1 polymer ?
#
loop_
_entity_poly.entity_id
_entity_poly.type
_entity_poly.pdbx_seq_one_letter_code
_entity_poly.pdbx_strand_id
1 'polypeptide(L)'
;VLSEEIGDMFDIDEDMYVSILPTATQYARNAIFSGLMPQQIAKMFPELWVDEDEDEGKNLNEAPLVRTQIERFRRHDTFSYHKVNDSVGADRLLDHLGELQKNDLNVVVVNFIDMLSHARTESKMVRELANNESAYRSITLSWFRHSVMADLLKALSQTDCKIVITTDHGSIRASKPVKIVGDRNTNTNLRYKLGKNLNCQSKDVFVIKNPHEAQLPAPNISTSYVFATGSTFFAYPNNYNYYVSFYKDTFQHGGISMEEMLIPLIT
;
A
#
# COMPACT_ATOMS: atom_id res chain seq x y z
N VAL A 1 2.47 -18.71 -2.65
CA VAL A 1 2.11 -18.65 -4.11
C VAL A 1 3.28 -18.07 -4.89
N LEU A 2 3.68 -16.79 -4.66
CA LEU A 2 4.81 -16.21 -5.40
C LEU A 2 6.12 -16.99 -5.16
N SER A 3 6.43 -17.31 -3.93
CA SER A 3 7.62 -18.08 -3.54
C SER A 3 7.67 -19.46 -4.21
N GLU A 4 6.52 -20.10 -4.38
CA GLU A 4 6.42 -21.36 -5.14
C GLU A 4 6.78 -21.18 -6.62
N GLU A 5 6.45 -20.03 -7.21
CA GLU A 5 6.73 -19.74 -8.62
C GLU A 5 8.21 -19.42 -8.89
N ILE A 6 8.91 -18.89 -7.89
CA ILE A 6 10.30 -18.47 -8.02
C ILE A 6 11.29 -19.38 -7.28
N GLY A 7 10.80 -20.37 -6.52
CA GLY A 7 11.60 -21.23 -5.66
C GLY A 7 12.64 -22.10 -6.40
N ASP A 8 12.41 -22.40 -7.68
CA ASP A 8 13.40 -23.09 -8.51
C ASP A 8 14.54 -22.17 -8.99
N MET A 9 14.41 -20.85 -8.83
CA MET A 9 15.35 -19.84 -9.30
C MET A 9 16.16 -19.20 -8.20
N PHE A 10 15.67 -19.23 -6.95
CA PHE A 10 16.23 -18.51 -5.81
C PHE A 10 16.25 -19.40 -4.57
N ASP A 11 17.26 -19.16 -3.73
CA ASP A 11 17.25 -19.62 -2.34
C ASP A 11 16.42 -18.63 -1.53
N ILE A 12 15.31 -19.08 -0.96
CA ILE A 12 14.25 -18.21 -0.43
C ILE A 12 14.12 -18.38 1.08
N ASP A 13 14.15 -17.27 1.79
CA ASP A 13 13.73 -17.17 3.19
C ASP A 13 12.46 -16.32 3.28
N GLU A 14 11.47 -16.83 4.02
CA GLU A 14 10.17 -16.16 4.20
C GLU A 14 9.96 -15.76 5.66
N ASP A 15 9.66 -14.51 5.88
CA ASP A 15 9.28 -13.95 7.17
C ASP A 15 8.06 -13.05 7.02
N MET A 16 7.56 -12.52 8.12
CA MET A 16 6.45 -11.58 8.15
C MET A 16 6.74 -10.43 9.10
N TYR A 17 6.27 -9.25 8.73
CA TYR A 17 6.27 -8.09 9.62
C TYR A 17 4.89 -7.44 9.67
N VAL A 18 4.69 -6.52 10.59
CA VAL A 18 3.42 -5.80 10.77
C VAL A 18 3.53 -4.43 10.14
N SER A 19 2.63 -4.13 9.19
CA SER A 19 2.49 -2.79 8.62
C SER A 19 2.01 -1.79 9.65
N ILE A 20 2.28 -0.51 9.42
CA ILE A 20 1.79 0.59 10.26
C ILE A 20 0.35 0.97 9.92
N LEU A 21 -0.29 1.75 10.79
CA LEU A 21 -1.60 2.36 10.56
C LEU A 21 -1.46 3.82 10.10
N PRO A 22 -2.34 4.25 9.20
CA PRO A 22 -3.25 3.49 8.33
C PRO A 22 -2.51 2.50 7.43
N THR A 23 -3.08 1.34 7.17
CA THR A 23 -2.58 0.38 6.16
C THR A 23 -2.88 0.90 4.75
N ALA A 24 -2.33 2.04 4.44
CA ALA A 24 -2.54 2.79 3.20
C ALA A 24 -1.22 3.28 2.65
N THR A 25 -1.10 3.28 1.33
CA THR A 25 0.13 3.53 0.60
C THR A 25 0.83 4.83 1.01
N GLN A 26 0.09 5.92 1.21
CA GLN A 26 0.64 7.20 1.67
C GLN A 26 1.43 7.07 2.98
N TYR A 27 0.92 6.28 3.93
CA TYR A 27 1.54 6.11 5.24
C TYR A 27 2.58 5.01 5.23
N ALA A 28 2.16 3.81 4.86
CA ALA A 28 2.99 2.62 5.01
C ALA A 28 4.18 2.59 4.05
N ARG A 29 3.98 2.93 2.76
CA ARG A 29 5.08 2.90 1.78
C ARG A 29 6.05 4.05 1.99
N ASN A 30 5.57 5.26 2.31
CA ASN A 30 6.45 6.37 2.67
C ASN A 30 7.27 6.06 3.94
N ALA A 31 6.70 5.34 4.91
CA ALA A 31 7.43 4.89 6.08
C ALA A 31 8.52 3.85 5.75
N ILE A 32 8.25 2.89 4.86
CA ILE A 32 9.26 1.93 4.36
C ILE A 32 10.42 2.67 3.72
N PHE A 33 10.14 3.60 2.81
CA PHE A 33 11.19 4.30 2.05
C PHE A 33 11.96 5.33 2.85
N SER A 34 11.35 5.92 3.86
CA SER A 34 12.05 6.87 4.73
C SER A 34 12.68 6.22 5.95
N GLY A 35 12.22 5.03 6.38
CA GLY A 35 12.57 4.45 7.68
C GLY A 35 12.11 5.31 8.87
N LEU A 36 11.01 6.06 8.71
CA LEU A 36 10.44 6.98 9.70
C LEU A 36 8.94 6.76 9.80
N MET A 37 8.38 7.03 10.98
CA MET A 37 6.93 7.08 11.13
C MET A 37 6.33 8.31 10.44
N PRO A 38 5.06 8.27 9.99
CA PRO A 38 4.44 9.35 9.23
C PRO A 38 4.56 10.73 9.85
N GLN A 39 4.37 10.86 11.16
CA GLN A 39 4.55 12.12 11.88
C GLN A 39 5.99 12.64 11.81
N GLN A 40 6.97 11.74 11.85
CA GLN A 40 8.37 12.12 11.75
C GLN A 40 8.70 12.60 10.34
N ILE A 41 8.15 11.97 9.29
CA ILE A 41 8.30 12.42 7.91
C ILE A 41 7.73 13.83 7.77
N ALA A 42 6.48 14.05 8.17
CA ALA A 42 5.81 15.34 8.09
C ALA A 42 6.55 16.46 8.85
N LYS A 43 7.21 16.11 9.95
CA LYS A 43 7.96 17.07 10.76
C LYS A 43 9.38 17.35 10.23
N MET A 44 10.10 16.32 9.78
CA MET A 44 11.50 16.43 9.36
C MET A 44 11.64 16.85 7.90
N PHE A 45 10.69 16.44 7.07
CA PHE A 45 10.68 16.61 5.62
C PHE A 45 9.29 17.09 5.15
N PRO A 46 8.80 18.25 5.63
CA PRO A 46 7.45 18.72 5.32
C PRO A 46 7.20 18.87 3.81
N GLU A 47 8.25 19.15 3.03
CA GLU A 47 8.18 19.24 1.56
C GLU A 47 8.01 17.88 0.86
N LEU A 48 8.25 16.78 1.56
CA LEU A 48 8.09 15.42 1.04
C LEU A 48 6.82 14.74 1.55
N TRP A 49 6.12 15.34 2.51
CA TRP A 49 4.85 14.86 3.02
C TRP A 49 3.70 15.63 2.36
N VAL A 50 2.70 14.91 1.85
CA VAL A 50 1.49 15.48 1.28
C VAL A 50 0.33 15.13 2.20
N ASP A 51 -0.38 16.13 2.72
CA ASP A 51 -1.52 15.89 3.62
C ASP A 51 -2.76 15.32 2.89
N GLU A 52 -3.66 14.71 3.64
CA GLU A 52 -4.84 14.01 3.11
C GLU A 52 -5.80 14.91 2.33
N ASP A 53 -5.87 16.17 2.70
CA ASP A 53 -6.75 17.20 2.11
C ASP A 53 -6.11 17.92 0.91
N GLU A 54 -4.86 17.63 0.59
CA GLU A 54 -4.21 18.18 -0.60
C GLU A 54 -4.57 17.38 -1.86
N ASP A 55 -4.68 18.07 -3.00
CA ASP A 55 -5.02 17.45 -4.29
C ASP A 55 -3.82 16.74 -4.97
N GLU A 56 -2.61 16.91 -4.42
CA GLU A 56 -1.41 16.31 -4.96
C GLU A 56 -1.34 14.78 -4.75
N GLY A 57 -0.59 14.12 -5.59
CA GLY A 57 -0.35 12.67 -5.47
C GLY A 57 0.43 12.33 -4.20
N LYS A 58 -0.16 11.54 -3.31
CA LYS A 58 0.38 11.21 -1.98
C LYS A 58 1.69 10.42 -1.99
N ASN A 59 2.11 9.90 -3.13
CA ASN A 59 3.26 9.00 -3.31
C ASN A 59 4.23 9.50 -4.39
N LEU A 60 4.33 10.80 -4.59
CA LEU A 60 5.26 11.39 -5.58
C LEU A 60 6.69 11.47 -5.07
N ASN A 61 6.88 11.51 -3.75
CA ASN A 61 8.16 11.77 -3.10
C ASN A 61 8.88 10.50 -2.60
N GLU A 62 8.52 9.32 -3.12
CA GLU A 62 9.08 8.05 -2.67
C GLU A 62 10.60 7.96 -2.91
N ALA A 63 11.10 8.35 -4.08
CA ALA A 63 12.54 8.35 -4.37
C ALA A 63 13.33 9.36 -3.50
N PRO A 64 12.90 10.62 -3.31
CA PRO A 64 13.47 11.51 -2.31
C PRO A 64 13.50 10.94 -0.89
N LEU A 65 12.45 10.24 -0.46
CA LEU A 65 12.41 9.59 0.87
C LEU A 65 13.47 8.49 1.02
N VAL A 66 13.69 7.66 -0.02
CA VAL A 66 14.80 6.68 -0.03
C VAL A 66 16.15 7.40 0.12
N ARG A 67 16.36 8.50 -0.59
CA ARG A 67 17.59 9.31 -0.47
C ARG A 67 17.79 9.81 0.96
N THR A 68 16.77 10.38 1.58
CA THR A 68 16.88 10.86 2.98
C THR A 68 17.21 9.73 3.94
N GLN A 69 16.74 8.51 3.70
CA GLN A 69 17.06 7.35 4.52
C GLN A 69 18.54 6.98 4.40
N ILE A 70 19.06 6.86 3.17
CA ILE A 70 20.47 6.56 2.89
C ILE A 70 21.37 7.60 3.59
N GLU A 71 21.09 8.88 3.41
CA GLU A 71 21.86 10.00 3.99
C GLU A 71 21.83 10.01 5.52
N ARG A 72 20.69 9.73 6.16
CA ARG A 72 20.56 9.64 7.63
C ARG A 72 21.38 8.51 8.23
N PHE A 73 21.56 7.42 7.50
CA PHE A 73 22.47 6.34 7.89
C PHE A 73 23.93 6.63 7.56
N ARG A 74 24.26 7.85 7.09
CA ARG A 74 25.60 8.29 6.67
C ARG A 74 26.20 7.36 5.60
N ARG A 75 25.35 6.85 4.74
CA ARG A 75 25.73 6.04 3.60
C ARG A 75 25.75 6.90 2.33
N HIS A 76 26.46 6.43 1.33
CA HIS A 76 26.59 7.09 0.03
C HIS A 76 26.24 6.12 -1.10
N ASP A 77 25.34 5.15 -0.79
CA ASP A 77 24.94 4.13 -1.74
C ASP A 77 24.28 4.78 -2.97
N THR A 78 24.70 4.30 -4.12
CA THR A 78 24.03 4.63 -5.38
C THR A 78 22.71 3.89 -5.43
N PHE A 79 21.63 4.57 -5.83
CA PHE A 79 20.34 3.91 -5.96
C PHE A 79 19.56 4.36 -7.18
N SER A 80 18.69 3.50 -7.66
CA SER A 80 17.65 3.83 -8.62
C SER A 80 16.25 3.54 -8.05
N TYR A 81 15.26 4.26 -8.55
CA TYR A 81 13.86 4.08 -8.18
C TYR A 81 13.00 3.99 -9.45
N HIS A 82 12.23 2.92 -9.56
CA HIS A 82 11.40 2.64 -10.72
C HIS A 82 9.96 2.31 -10.29
N LYS A 83 9.01 2.93 -10.97
CA LYS A 83 7.58 2.66 -10.77
C LYS A 83 7.01 2.01 -12.03
N VAL A 84 6.58 0.77 -11.90
CA VAL A 84 6.06 -0.04 -13.00
C VAL A 84 4.53 -0.02 -12.93
N ASN A 85 3.93 0.75 -13.84
CA ASN A 85 2.48 0.87 -13.94
C ASN A 85 1.93 0.10 -15.16
N ASP A 86 2.80 -0.26 -16.11
CA ASP A 86 2.44 -0.94 -17.35
C ASP A 86 3.57 -1.86 -17.85
N SER A 87 3.31 -2.61 -18.93
CA SER A 87 4.29 -3.51 -19.52
C SER A 87 5.49 -2.76 -20.11
N VAL A 88 5.29 -1.57 -20.67
CA VAL A 88 6.37 -0.77 -21.28
C VAL A 88 7.40 -0.34 -20.23
N GLY A 89 6.93 0.03 -19.04
CA GLY A 89 7.81 0.33 -17.90
C GLY A 89 8.62 -0.89 -17.45
N ALA A 90 8.01 -2.07 -17.45
CA ALA A 90 8.67 -3.31 -17.10
C ALA A 90 9.69 -3.75 -18.16
N ASP A 91 9.37 -3.64 -19.47
CA ASP A 91 10.30 -3.92 -20.58
C ASP A 91 11.56 -3.05 -20.48
N ARG A 92 11.39 -1.75 -20.20
CA ARG A 92 12.53 -0.84 -20.01
C ARG A 92 13.46 -1.26 -18.87
N LEU A 93 12.92 -1.78 -17.77
CA LEU A 93 13.74 -2.27 -16.67
C LEU A 93 14.59 -3.47 -17.10
N LEU A 94 13.99 -4.40 -17.83
CA LEU A 94 14.70 -5.59 -18.33
C LEU A 94 15.80 -5.19 -19.34
N ASP A 95 15.50 -4.28 -20.26
CA ASP A 95 16.46 -3.76 -21.23
C ASP A 95 17.66 -3.05 -20.57
N HIS A 96 17.45 -2.44 -19.39
CA HIS A 96 18.48 -1.71 -18.65
C HIS A 96 19.07 -2.47 -17.45
N LEU A 97 18.91 -3.78 -17.41
CA LEU A 97 19.39 -4.61 -16.30
C LEU A 97 20.88 -4.36 -15.96
N GLY A 98 21.73 -4.19 -16.97
CA GLY A 98 23.16 -3.90 -16.78
C GLY A 98 23.43 -2.52 -16.12
N GLU A 99 22.51 -1.58 -16.21
CA GLU A 99 22.58 -0.29 -15.48
C GLU A 99 22.14 -0.49 -14.03
N LEU A 100 21.08 -1.26 -13.80
CA LEU A 100 20.61 -1.58 -12.45
C LEU A 100 21.69 -2.26 -11.61
N GLN A 101 22.46 -3.15 -12.19
CA GLN A 101 23.55 -3.85 -11.53
C GLN A 101 24.71 -2.95 -11.07
N LYS A 102 24.81 -1.72 -11.56
CA LYS A 102 25.82 -0.74 -11.13
C LYS A 102 25.44 -0.01 -9.84
N ASN A 103 24.18 -0.09 -9.43
CA ASN A 103 23.72 0.54 -8.20
C ASN A 103 23.85 -0.41 -7.01
N ASP A 104 24.07 0.16 -5.83
CA ASP A 104 24.06 -0.55 -4.55
C ASP A 104 22.63 -0.95 -4.13
N LEU A 105 21.64 -0.16 -4.54
CA LEU A 105 20.21 -0.39 -4.26
C LEU A 105 19.36 -0.06 -5.48
N ASN A 106 18.46 -0.97 -5.83
CA ASN A 106 17.42 -0.69 -6.81
C ASN A 106 16.05 -0.90 -6.17
N VAL A 107 15.20 0.11 -6.23
CA VAL A 107 13.82 0.06 -5.74
C VAL A 107 12.89 -0.05 -6.94
N VAL A 108 12.09 -1.12 -6.97
CA VAL A 108 11.09 -1.35 -8.02
C VAL A 108 9.71 -1.48 -7.38
N VAL A 109 8.83 -0.55 -7.68
CA VAL A 109 7.43 -0.55 -7.23
C VAL A 109 6.55 -1.06 -8.35
N VAL A 110 5.83 -2.14 -8.11
CA VAL A 110 4.92 -2.76 -9.08
C VAL A 110 3.48 -2.55 -8.64
N ASN A 111 2.75 -1.70 -9.35
CA ASN A 111 1.39 -1.28 -8.95
C ASN A 111 0.27 -2.19 -9.48
N PHE A 112 0.58 -3.30 -10.17
CA PHE A 112 -0.45 -4.13 -10.81
C PHE A 112 -1.53 -4.62 -9.84
N ILE A 113 -1.16 -5.09 -8.65
CA ILE A 113 -2.11 -5.65 -7.67
C ILE A 113 -3.07 -4.57 -7.17
N ASP A 114 -2.54 -3.38 -6.89
CA ASP A 114 -3.34 -2.24 -6.47
C ASP A 114 -4.30 -1.79 -7.60
N MET A 115 -3.79 -1.68 -8.83
CA MET A 115 -4.60 -1.37 -10.01
C MET A 115 -5.70 -2.41 -10.26
N LEU A 116 -5.42 -3.70 -10.07
CA LEU A 116 -6.43 -4.77 -10.18
C LEU A 116 -7.52 -4.62 -9.11
N SER A 117 -7.15 -4.25 -7.90
CA SER A 117 -8.07 -3.99 -6.80
C SER A 117 -9.02 -2.83 -7.10
N HIS A 118 -8.48 -1.72 -7.62
CA HIS A 118 -9.27 -0.57 -8.06
C HIS A 118 -10.18 -0.92 -9.26
N ALA A 119 -9.63 -1.56 -10.29
CA ALA A 119 -10.41 -1.98 -11.46
C ALA A 119 -11.56 -2.92 -11.09
N ARG A 120 -11.38 -3.80 -10.09
CA ARG A 120 -12.44 -4.65 -9.57
C ARG A 120 -13.58 -3.85 -8.91
N THR A 121 -13.25 -2.75 -8.25
CA THR A 121 -14.27 -1.88 -7.64
C THR A 121 -15.08 -1.12 -8.70
N GLU A 122 -14.42 -0.68 -9.77
CA GLU A 122 -15.01 0.17 -10.81
C GLU A 122 -15.67 -0.62 -11.94
N SER A 123 -15.12 -1.78 -12.30
CA SER A 123 -15.59 -2.58 -13.44
C SER A 123 -16.39 -3.81 -13.00
N LYS A 124 -17.64 -3.91 -13.44
CA LYS A 124 -18.49 -5.08 -13.20
C LYS A 124 -17.86 -6.37 -13.78
N MET A 125 -17.24 -6.29 -14.95
CA MET A 125 -16.59 -7.44 -15.59
C MET A 125 -15.42 -7.95 -14.73
N VAL A 126 -14.55 -7.06 -14.25
CA VAL A 126 -13.40 -7.43 -13.40
C VAL A 126 -13.91 -7.99 -12.07
N ARG A 127 -14.99 -7.43 -11.52
CA ARG A 127 -15.63 -7.93 -10.30
C ARG A 127 -16.16 -9.37 -10.45
N GLU A 128 -16.73 -9.70 -11.59
CA GLU A 128 -17.19 -11.06 -11.88
C GLU A 128 -16.03 -12.03 -12.06
N LEU A 129 -14.97 -11.63 -12.73
CA LEU A 129 -13.76 -12.45 -12.92
C LEU A 129 -12.99 -12.69 -11.61
N ALA A 130 -12.89 -11.68 -10.76
CA ALA A 130 -12.23 -11.75 -9.45
C ALA A 130 -13.26 -11.74 -8.30
N ASN A 131 -14.27 -12.57 -8.36
CA ASN A 131 -15.42 -12.54 -7.47
C ASN A 131 -15.13 -13.06 -6.04
N ASN A 132 -14.02 -13.74 -5.85
CA ASN A 132 -13.57 -14.24 -4.55
C ASN A 132 -12.04 -14.22 -4.47
N GLU A 133 -11.48 -14.52 -3.30
CA GLU A 133 -10.04 -14.49 -3.06
C GLU A 133 -9.25 -15.48 -3.92
N SER A 134 -9.81 -16.67 -4.16
CA SER A 134 -9.15 -17.69 -5.00
C SER A 134 -9.05 -17.21 -6.44
N ALA A 135 -10.12 -16.65 -7.00
CA ALA A 135 -10.14 -16.09 -8.34
C ALA A 135 -9.18 -14.89 -8.45
N TYR A 136 -9.15 -14.02 -7.43
CA TYR A 136 -8.23 -12.90 -7.37
C TYR A 136 -6.76 -13.36 -7.40
N ARG A 137 -6.41 -14.34 -6.56
CA ARG A 137 -5.06 -14.95 -6.54
C ARG A 137 -4.70 -15.62 -7.86
N SER A 138 -5.65 -16.32 -8.51
CA SER A 138 -5.42 -16.95 -9.81
C SER A 138 -5.13 -15.93 -10.92
N ILE A 139 -5.85 -14.81 -10.95
CA ILE A 139 -5.60 -13.73 -11.91
C ILE A 139 -4.22 -13.12 -11.66
N THR A 140 -3.88 -12.84 -10.41
CA THR A 140 -2.57 -12.29 -10.04
C THR A 140 -1.44 -13.23 -10.45
N LEU A 141 -1.58 -14.52 -10.19
CA LEU A 141 -0.59 -15.52 -10.57
C LEU A 141 -0.45 -15.65 -12.08
N SER A 142 -1.58 -15.67 -12.81
CA SER A 142 -1.57 -15.70 -14.27
C SER A 142 -0.88 -14.47 -14.86
N TRP A 143 -1.18 -13.29 -14.31
CA TRP A 143 -0.48 -12.07 -14.70
C TRP A 143 1.02 -12.17 -14.45
N PHE A 144 1.43 -12.59 -13.25
CA PHE A 144 2.85 -12.73 -12.91
C PHE A 144 3.59 -13.62 -13.89
N ARG A 145 3.07 -14.82 -14.17
CA ARG A 145 3.67 -15.80 -15.08
C ARG A 145 3.88 -15.30 -16.50
N HIS A 146 3.06 -14.35 -16.94
CA HIS A 146 3.09 -13.80 -18.30
C HIS A 146 3.58 -12.34 -18.33
N SER A 147 4.11 -11.85 -17.20
CA SER A 147 4.61 -10.48 -17.10
C SER A 147 6.11 -10.41 -17.26
N VAL A 148 6.59 -9.27 -17.73
CA VAL A 148 8.01 -8.93 -17.76
C VAL A 148 8.66 -8.98 -16.36
N MET A 149 7.86 -8.92 -15.29
CA MET A 149 8.38 -9.07 -13.92
C MET A 149 8.90 -10.49 -13.66
N ALA A 150 8.27 -11.52 -14.23
CA ALA A 150 8.79 -12.89 -14.17
C ALA A 150 10.12 -13.01 -14.96
N ASP A 151 10.19 -12.38 -16.13
CA ASP A 151 11.40 -12.33 -16.93
C ASP A 151 12.53 -11.56 -16.23
N LEU A 152 12.20 -10.44 -15.58
CA LEU A 152 13.16 -9.67 -14.77
C LEU A 152 13.73 -10.51 -13.62
N LEU A 153 12.89 -11.19 -12.85
CA LEU A 153 13.34 -12.06 -11.76
C LEU A 153 14.19 -13.22 -12.30
N LYS A 154 13.80 -13.83 -13.42
CA LYS A 154 14.60 -14.85 -14.08
C LYS A 154 15.96 -14.33 -14.54
N ALA A 155 16.04 -13.11 -15.05
CA ALA A 155 17.30 -12.48 -15.41
C ALA A 155 18.16 -12.18 -14.18
N LEU A 156 17.54 -11.67 -13.09
CA LEU A 156 18.21 -11.40 -11.83
C LEU A 156 18.75 -12.67 -11.15
N SER A 157 18.09 -13.84 -11.32
CA SER A 157 18.57 -15.12 -10.78
C SER A 157 19.92 -15.56 -11.37
N GLN A 158 20.37 -14.97 -12.47
CA GLN A 158 21.67 -15.22 -13.09
C GLN A 158 22.74 -14.23 -12.59
N THR A 159 22.45 -13.43 -11.60
CA THR A 159 23.33 -12.37 -11.06
C THR A 159 23.58 -12.60 -9.56
N ASP A 160 24.67 -12.03 -9.05
CA ASP A 160 24.95 -12.05 -7.61
C ASP A 160 24.29 -10.84 -6.93
N CYS A 161 22.96 -10.86 -6.84
CA CYS A 161 22.19 -9.82 -6.15
C CYS A 161 21.31 -10.42 -5.05
N LYS A 162 21.06 -9.63 -4.00
CA LYS A 162 20.05 -9.93 -3.00
C LYS A 162 18.75 -9.25 -3.39
N ILE A 163 17.65 -10.01 -3.35
CA ILE A 163 16.31 -9.51 -3.67
C ILE A 163 15.47 -9.52 -2.41
N VAL A 164 14.75 -8.44 -2.18
CA VAL A 164 13.73 -8.33 -1.13
C VAL A 164 12.39 -8.06 -1.80
N ILE A 165 11.42 -8.96 -1.61
CA ILE A 165 10.06 -8.79 -2.12
C ILE A 165 9.13 -8.59 -0.94
N THR A 166 8.40 -7.49 -0.94
CA THR A 166 7.45 -7.14 0.11
C THR A 166 6.33 -6.25 -0.43
N THR A 167 5.40 -5.86 0.42
CA THR A 167 4.37 -4.85 0.12
C THR A 167 4.23 -3.89 1.30
N ASP A 168 3.61 -2.77 1.09
CA ASP A 168 3.34 -1.77 2.13
C ASP A 168 2.11 -2.13 2.99
N HIS A 169 1.11 -2.76 2.42
CA HIS A 169 -0.07 -3.28 3.09
C HIS A 169 -0.69 -4.42 2.29
N GLY A 170 -1.57 -5.17 2.95
CA GLY A 170 -2.45 -6.10 2.26
C GLY A 170 -3.84 -5.50 2.03
N SER A 171 -4.83 -6.33 1.78
CA SER A 171 -6.22 -5.91 1.59
C SER A 171 -7.19 -6.95 2.13
N ILE A 172 -8.36 -6.48 2.60
CA ILE A 172 -9.44 -7.35 3.08
C ILE A 172 -10.69 -7.18 2.24
N ARG A 173 -11.46 -8.25 2.07
CA ARG A 173 -12.79 -8.19 1.48
C ARG A 173 -13.77 -7.55 2.47
N ALA A 174 -14.11 -6.28 2.23
CA ALA A 174 -14.99 -5.49 3.08
C ALA A 174 -16.46 -5.90 2.88
N SER A 175 -17.12 -6.34 3.94
CA SER A 175 -18.48 -6.88 3.86
C SER A 175 -19.47 -6.25 4.84
N LYS A 176 -18.99 -5.65 5.94
CA LYS A 176 -19.80 -5.13 7.03
C LYS A 176 -19.82 -3.59 7.04
N PRO A 177 -20.91 -2.95 6.57
CA PRO A 177 -20.98 -1.50 6.54
C PRO A 177 -21.23 -0.91 7.93
N VAL A 178 -20.55 0.19 8.23
CA VAL A 178 -20.75 0.99 9.43
C VAL A 178 -20.95 2.45 9.04
N LYS A 179 -21.95 3.10 9.64
CA LYS A 179 -22.19 4.52 9.46
C LYS A 179 -21.14 5.35 10.18
N ILE A 180 -20.60 6.33 9.47
CA ILE A 180 -19.72 7.34 10.07
C ILE A 180 -20.22 8.73 9.68
N VAL A 181 -20.16 9.64 10.63
CA VAL A 181 -20.42 11.08 10.41
C VAL A 181 -19.09 11.80 10.62
N GLY A 182 -18.77 12.70 9.72
CA GLY A 182 -17.60 13.57 9.78
C GLY A 182 -17.88 14.89 9.09
N ASP A 183 -16.95 15.82 9.16
CA ASP A 183 -17.03 17.08 8.45
C ASP A 183 -16.70 16.93 6.94
N ARG A 184 -16.74 18.05 6.20
CA ARG A 184 -16.51 18.05 4.75
C ARG A 184 -15.08 17.69 4.36
N ASN A 185 -14.13 17.86 5.25
CA ASN A 185 -12.69 17.60 5.02
C ASN A 185 -12.28 16.18 5.45
N THR A 186 -13.26 15.33 5.82
CA THR A 186 -12.99 13.94 6.12
C THR A 186 -12.58 13.20 4.84
N ASN A 187 -11.48 12.46 4.89
CA ASN A 187 -10.98 11.70 3.74
C ASN A 187 -12.00 10.66 3.21
N THR A 188 -11.82 10.26 1.97
CA THR A 188 -12.75 9.35 1.26
C THR A 188 -12.47 7.86 1.49
N ASN A 189 -11.35 7.48 2.08
CA ASN A 189 -11.00 6.07 2.30
C ASN A 189 -12.10 5.31 3.05
N LEU A 190 -12.30 4.04 2.72
CA LEU A 190 -13.38 3.22 3.26
C LEU A 190 -13.00 2.47 4.54
N ARG A 191 -11.70 2.39 4.87
CA ARG A 191 -11.20 1.61 5.99
C ARG A 191 -10.64 2.47 7.12
N TYR A 192 -10.29 3.72 6.85
CA TYR A 192 -9.97 4.69 7.89
C TYR A 192 -10.56 6.06 7.57
N LYS A 193 -10.77 6.84 8.60
CA LYS A 193 -11.20 8.23 8.50
C LYS A 193 -10.29 9.12 9.33
N LEU A 194 -9.88 10.22 8.72
CA LEU A 194 -9.15 11.31 9.34
C LEU A 194 -10.00 12.57 9.26
N GLY A 195 -10.19 13.25 10.37
CA GLY A 195 -10.98 14.47 10.39
C GLY A 195 -11.30 14.96 11.80
N LYS A 196 -12.12 16.02 11.84
CA LYS A 196 -12.68 16.58 13.08
C LYS A 196 -14.07 16.00 13.32
N ASN A 197 -14.46 15.93 14.60
CA ASN A 197 -15.82 15.56 15.00
C ASN A 197 -16.28 14.22 14.40
N LEU A 198 -15.37 13.28 14.20
CA LEU A 198 -15.71 11.96 13.71
C LEU A 198 -16.57 11.24 14.73
N ASN A 199 -17.77 10.83 14.32
CA ASN A 199 -18.71 10.10 15.16
C ASN A 199 -19.07 8.77 14.50
N CYS A 200 -18.74 7.69 15.19
CA CYS A 200 -19.07 6.32 14.83
C CYS A 200 -19.45 5.56 16.10
N GLN A 201 -20.66 5.05 16.15
CA GLN A 201 -21.23 4.34 17.34
C GLN A 201 -21.01 2.82 17.25
N SER A 202 -20.07 2.36 16.47
CA SER A 202 -19.81 0.95 16.32
C SER A 202 -18.67 0.49 17.23
N LYS A 203 -18.83 -0.69 17.83
CA LYS A 203 -17.74 -1.41 18.52
C LYS A 203 -16.70 -2.01 17.55
N ASP A 204 -17.02 -2.03 16.26
CA ASP A 204 -16.15 -2.56 15.20
C ASP A 204 -15.26 -1.47 14.59
N VAL A 205 -14.86 -0.51 15.42
CA VAL A 205 -13.92 0.56 15.05
C VAL A 205 -12.90 0.78 16.16
N PHE A 206 -11.71 1.19 15.78
CA PHE A 206 -10.65 1.63 16.67
C PHE A 206 -10.42 3.13 16.50
N VAL A 207 -10.42 3.89 17.58
CA VAL A 207 -10.32 5.35 17.55
C VAL A 207 -9.04 5.83 18.18
N ILE A 208 -8.26 6.62 17.45
CA ILE A 208 -7.10 7.34 17.95
C ILE A 208 -7.50 8.81 18.08
N LYS A 209 -7.72 9.25 19.32
CA LYS A 209 -8.09 10.64 19.63
C LYS A 209 -6.89 11.58 19.66
N ASN A 210 -5.72 11.07 19.99
CA ASN A 210 -4.47 11.82 19.97
C ASN A 210 -3.51 11.18 18.95
N PRO A 211 -3.49 11.65 17.69
CA PRO A 211 -2.66 11.08 16.65
C PRO A 211 -1.17 11.05 16.97
N HIS A 212 -0.67 12.01 17.77
CA HIS A 212 0.73 12.08 18.14
C HIS A 212 1.21 10.87 18.96
N GLU A 213 0.35 10.28 19.78
CA GLU A 213 0.67 9.05 20.53
C GLU A 213 0.89 7.84 19.62
N ALA A 214 0.27 7.86 18.44
CA ALA A 214 0.44 6.83 17.41
C ALA A 214 1.44 7.25 16.31
N GLN A 215 2.18 8.35 16.51
CA GLN A 215 3.11 8.90 15.53
C GLN A 215 2.47 9.20 14.16
N LEU A 216 1.21 9.66 14.18
CA LEU A 216 0.45 10.07 13.02
C LEU A 216 0.40 11.58 12.90
N PRO A 217 0.40 12.13 11.66
CA PRO A 217 0.22 13.55 11.42
C PRO A 217 -1.15 14.03 11.92
N ALA A 218 -1.19 15.25 12.42
CA ALA A 218 -2.41 15.91 12.85
C ALA A 218 -2.44 17.33 12.29
N PRO A 219 -3.13 17.58 11.17
CA PRO A 219 -3.23 18.93 10.57
C PRO A 219 -3.80 19.98 11.54
N ASN A 220 -4.52 19.54 12.56
CA ASN A 220 -5.02 20.44 13.62
C ASN A 220 -5.25 19.68 14.94
N ILE A 221 -5.40 20.42 16.05
CA ILE A 221 -5.52 19.89 17.41
C ILE A 221 -6.74 18.97 17.61
N SER A 222 -7.81 19.17 16.85
CA SER A 222 -9.04 18.34 16.94
C SER A 222 -9.06 17.17 15.96
N THR A 223 -7.97 16.91 15.28
CA THR A 223 -7.84 15.76 14.36
C THR A 223 -7.89 14.45 15.15
N SER A 224 -8.69 13.52 14.67
CA SER A 224 -8.70 12.13 15.14
C SER A 224 -8.68 11.16 13.96
N TYR A 225 -8.27 9.93 14.23
CA TYR A 225 -8.36 8.82 13.28
C TYR A 225 -9.35 7.79 13.78
N VAL A 226 -10.16 7.27 12.87
CA VAL A 226 -11.07 6.15 13.13
C VAL A 226 -10.78 5.05 12.12
N PHE A 227 -10.46 3.86 12.60
CA PHE A 227 -10.12 2.71 11.78
C PHE A 227 -11.23 1.67 11.83
N ALA A 228 -11.61 1.14 10.70
CA ALA A 228 -12.47 -0.03 10.61
C ALA A 228 -11.68 -1.29 10.99
N THR A 229 -12.28 -2.17 11.78
CA THR A 229 -11.66 -3.44 12.17
C THR A 229 -12.29 -4.63 11.44
N GLY A 230 -11.54 -5.72 11.26
CA GLY A 230 -12.01 -6.89 10.51
C GLY A 230 -12.58 -6.51 9.14
N SER A 231 -13.66 -7.11 8.71
CA SER A 231 -14.31 -6.87 7.41
C SER A 231 -15.19 -5.61 7.33
N THR A 232 -15.11 -4.71 8.30
CA THR A 232 -15.92 -3.49 8.39
C THR A 232 -15.49 -2.46 7.33
N PHE A 233 -16.41 -1.65 6.82
CA PHE A 233 -16.11 -0.48 6.00
C PHE A 233 -17.05 0.70 6.31
N PHE A 234 -16.57 1.91 6.08
CA PHE A 234 -17.30 3.13 6.38
C PHE A 234 -18.21 3.54 5.21
N ALA A 235 -19.44 3.90 5.55
CA ALA A 235 -20.37 4.51 4.62
C ALA A 235 -20.99 5.76 5.26
N TYR A 236 -21.08 6.85 4.48
CA TYR A 236 -21.73 8.06 4.92
C TYR A 236 -23.27 7.89 4.97
N PRO A 237 -23.96 8.57 5.89
CA PRO A 237 -25.42 8.50 5.98
C PRO A 237 -26.15 8.91 4.69
N ASN A 238 -25.61 9.91 3.98
CA ASN A 238 -26.15 10.36 2.70
C ASN A 238 -25.92 9.28 1.63
N ASN A 239 -26.99 8.84 0.97
CA ASN A 239 -26.98 7.75 -0.01
C ASN A 239 -26.40 6.42 0.54
N TYR A 240 -26.60 6.16 1.83
CA TYR A 240 -26.03 5.00 2.53
C TYR A 240 -26.24 3.68 1.80
N ASN A 241 -27.46 3.37 1.37
CA ASN A 241 -27.79 2.11 0.71
C ASN A 241 -27.06 1.96 -0.64
N TYR A 242 -26.87 3.06 -1.36
CA TYR A 242 -26.11 3.07 -2.61
C TYR A 242 -24.65 2.71 -2.35
N TYR A 243 -23.99 3.40 -1.42
CA TYR A 243 -22.58 3.14 -1.10
C TYR A 243 -22.38 1.76 -0.50
N VAL A 244 -23.29 1.29 0.34
CA VAL A 244 -23.24 -0.07 0.86
C VAL A 244 -23.31 -1.11 -0.26
N SER A 245 -24.24 -0.95 -1.20
CA SER A 245 -24.37 -1.86 -2.35
C SER A 245 -23.15 -1.82 -3.27
N PHE A 246 -22.56 -0.63 -3.44
CA PHE A 246 -21.43 -0.42 -4.33
C PHE A 246 -20.12 -1.01 -3.78
N TYR A 247 -19.84 -0.78 -2.49
CA TYR A 247 -18.57 -1.16 -1.88
C TYR A 247 -18.57 -2.52 -1.15
N LYS A 248 -19.74 -3.05 -0.86
CA LYS A 248 -19.83 -4.37 -0.24
C LYS A 248 -19.12 -5.42 -1.09
N ASP A 249 -18.35 -6.28 -0.43
CA ASP A 249 -17.59 -7.37 -1.03
C ASP A 249 -16.47 -6.93 -2.00
N THR A 250 -16.03 -5.66 -1.92
CA THR A 250 -14.82 -5.19 -2.58
C THR A 250 -13.59 -5.39 -1.70
N PHE A 251 -12.40 -5.48 -2.30
CA PHE A 251 -11.16 -5.48 -1.55
C PHE A 251 -10.77 -4.05 -1.21
N GLN A 252 -10.49 -3.81 0.06
CA GLN A 252 -10.18 -2.50 0.61
C GLN A 252 -9.00 -2.60 1.59
N HIS A 253 -8.33 -1.48 1.82
CA HIS A 253 -7.22 -1.35 2.75
C HIS A 253 -7.27 0.00 3.49
N GLY A 254 -6.48 0.14 4.53
CA GLY A 254 -6.41 1.36 5.36
C GLY A 254 -6.80 1.13 6.82
N GLY A 255 -7.40 -0.03 7.14
CA GLY A 255 -7.91 -0.34 8.46
C GLY A 255 -7.08 -1.36 9.23
N ILE A 256 -7.73 -2.02 10.17
CA ILE A 256 -7.12 -3.01 11.07
C ILE A 256 -7.73 -4.38 10.80
N SER A 257 -6.98 -5.21 10.10
CA SER A 257 -7.21 -6.64 9.96
C SER A 257 -5.88 -7.37 9.78
N MET A 258 -5.87 -8.67 10.00
CA MET A 258 -4.66 -9.47 9.77
C MET A 258 -4.27 -9.42 8.29
N GLU A 259 -5.25 -9.44 7.40
CA GLU A 259 -5.06 -9.41 5.94
C GLU A 259 -4.46 -8.10 5.44
N GLU A 260 -4.68 -6.99 6.14
CA GLU A 260 -4.09 -5.69 5.80
C GLU A 260 -2.72 -5.48 6.45
N MET A 261 -2.52 -6.02 7.67
CA MET A 261 -1.38 -5.67 8.52
C MET A 261 -0.25 -6.68 8.49
N LEU A 262 -0.52 -7.98 8.30
CA LEU A 262 0.52 -9.00 8.22
C LEU A 262 1.10 -9.04 6.81
N ILE A 263 2.34 -8.59 6.70
CA ILE A 263 3.01 -8.35 5.42
C ILE A 263 4.12 -9.38 5.23
N PRO A 264 4.15 -10.08 4.09
CA PRO A 264 5.25 -10.99 3.77
C PRO A 264 6.55 -10.24 3.51
N LEU A 265 7.63 -10.81 3.96
CA LEU A 265 9.00 -10.42 3.65
C LEU A 265 9.71 -11.64 3.06
N ILE A 266 10.00 -11.59 1.77
CA ILE A 266 10.68 -12.65 1.04
C ILE A 266 12.09 -12.15 0.71
N THR A 267 13.11 -12.90 1.13
CA THR A 267 14.51 -12.55 0.91
C THR A 267 15.29 -13.73 0.35
#